data_ed163f45e8f55f6686c45abc39af395b
#
_entry.id   ed163f45e8f55f6686c45abc39af395b
#
_cell.length_a   1.000
_cell.length_b   1.000
_cell.length_c   1.000
_cell.angle_alpha   90.00
_cell.angle_beta   90.00
_cell.angle_gamma   90.00
#
_symmetry.space_group_name_H-M   'P 1'
#
loop_
_entity.id
_entity.type
_entity.pdbx_description
1 polymer ?
#
loop_
_entity_poly.entity_id
_entity_poly.type
_entity_poly.pdbx_seq_one_letter_code
_entity_poly.pdbx_strand_id
1 'polypeptide(L)'
;YTLALRADRVDAQHVRQHLGQPDMVLIDARSPDRFRGENEMLDPVGGHIPGAINRFFRDNLDAHGCFKQASVLREEFGALLGAHSPRQVVHQCGSGVTACVNALAMEAAGLSGSRLYAGSWSEWCADPSRPVARGPA
;
A
#
# COMPACT_ATOMS: atom_id res chain seq x y z
N TYR A 1 -15.91 -10.68 -7.08
CA TYR A 1 -15.14 -9.84 -6.19
C TYR A 1 -13.67 -9.79 -6.56
N THR A 2 -13.06 -10.94 -6.77
CA THR A 2 -11.69 -11.05 -7.23
C THR A 2 -11.48 -10.35 -8.58
N LEU A 3 -12.50 -10.30 -9.40
CA LEU A 3 -12.44 -9.66 -10.72
C LEU A 3 -12.25 -8.15 -10.59
N ALA A 4 -12.84 -7.51 -9.58
CA ALA A 4 -12.68 -6.07 -9.38
C ALA A 4 -11.21 -5.74 -9.09
N LEU A 5 -10.53 -6.53 -8.25
CA LEU A 5 -9.11 -6.33 -7.96
C LEU A 5 -8.23 -6.54 -9.18
N ARG A 6 -8.59 -7.47 -10.07
CA ARG A 6 -7.83 -7.68 -11.31
C ARG A 6 -7.94 -6.51 -12.26
N ALA A 7 -9.13 -5.92 -12.37
CA ALA A 7 -9.36 -4.78 -13.26
C ALA A 7 -8.59 -3.54 -12.82
N ASP A 8 -8.24 -3.46 -11.52
CA ASP A 8 -7.64 -2.29 -10.91
C ASP A 8 -6.17 -2.49 -10.57
N ARG A 9 -5.45 -3.25 -11.38
CA ARG A 9 -4.01 -3.43 -11.23
C ARG A 9 -3.23 -2.36 -11.97
N VAL A 10 -2.09 -1.99 -11.39
CA VAL A 10 -1.12 -1.10 -12.04
C VAL A 10 0.25 -1.79 -12.05
N ASP A 11 1.15 -1.35 -12.92
CA ASP A 11 2.50 -1.89 -13.01
C ASP A 11 3.53 -0.92 -12.41
N ALA A 12 4.80 -1.36 -12.38
CA ALA A 12 5.88 -0.55 -11.83
C ALA A 12 6.07 0.76 -12.60
N GLN A 13 5.88 0.74 -13.90
CA GLN A 13 6.01 1.94 -14.73
C GLN A 13 4.97 2.98 -14.36
N HIS A 14 3.72 2.56 -14.15
CA HIS A 14 2.64 3.45 -13.70
C HIS A 14 3.00 4.11 -12.37
N VAL A 15 3.46 3.33 -11.40
CA VAL A 15 3.87 3.86 -10.10
C VAL A 15 5.01 4.86 -10.26
N ARG A 16 6.03 4.52 -11.04
CA ARG A 16 7.18 5.38 -11.26
C ARG A 16 6.80 6.71 -11.90
N GLN A 17 5.90 6.68 -12.88
CA GLN A 17 5.44 7.88 -13.58
C GLN A 17 4.66 8.83 -12.68
N HIS A 18 4.02 8.31 -11.64
CA HIS A 18 3.18 9.09 -10.74
C HIS A 18 3.86 9.42 -9.41
N LEU A 19 5.14 9.08 -9.23
CA LEU A 19 5.86 9.42 -8.01
C LEU A 19 5.86 10.94 -7.80
N GLY A 20 5.47 11.35 -6.59
CA GLY A 20 5.42 12.76 -6.22
C GLY A 20 4.27 13.53 -6.85
N GLN A 21 3.40 12.88 -7.61
CA GLN A 21 2.24 13.51 -8.22
C GLN A 21 1.05 13.50 -7.26
N PRO A 22 0.22 14.54 -7.28
CA PRO A 22 -0.93 14.61 -6.37
C PRO A 22 -2.07 13.67 -6.75
N ASP A 23 -1.99 13.00 -7.89
CA ASP A 23 -3.04 12.10 -8.36
C ASP A 23 -2.84 10.64 -7.93
N MET A 24 -1.84 10.35 -7.11
CA MET A 24 -1.60 9.00 -6.60
C MET A 24 -1.24 9.03 -5.12
N VAL A 25 -1.89 8.15 -4.35
CA VAL A 25 -1.55 7.85 -2.96
C VAL A 25 -1.08 6.41 -2.91
N LEU A 26 0.19 6.20 -2.61
CA LEU A 26 0.78 4.86 -2.54
C LEU A 26 0.81 4.41 -1.08
N ILE A 27 0.17 3.29 -0.79
CA ILE A 27 0.07 2.75 0.58
C ILE A 27 0.84 1.44 0.66
N ASP A 28 1.80 1.38 1.57
CA ASP A 28 2.64 0.21 1.83
C ASP A 28 2.09 -0.54 3.05
N ALA A 29 1.75 -1.80 2.85
CA ALA A 29 1.11 -2.62 3.88
C ALA A 29 2.10 -3.37 4.77
N ARG A 30 3.40 -3.22 4.54
CA ARG A 30 4.43 -3.91 5.34
C ARG A 30 4.51 -3.35 6.76
N SER A 31 5.21 -4.08 7.63
CA SER A 31 5.49 -3.59 8.97
C SER A 31 6.29 -2.29 8.94
N PRO A 32 6.16 -1.43 9.97
CA PRO A 32 6.87 -0.14 9.99
C PRO A 32 8.39 -0.26 9.91
N ASP A 33 8.97 -1.29 10.51
CA ASP A 33 10.43 -1.49 10.46
C ASP A 33 10.91 -1.77 9.03
N ARG A 34 10.21 -2.63 8.29
CA ARG A 34 10.56 -2.90 6.89
C ARG A 34 10.35 -1.67 6.01
N PHE A 35 9.30 -0.91 6.28
CA PHE A 35 9.04 0.34 5.56
C PHE A 35 10.20 1.32 5.73
N ARG A 36 10.74 1.43 6.94
CA ARG A 36 11.89 2.31 7.21
C ARG A 36 13.21 1.80 6.64
N GLY A 37 13.26 0.57 6.17
CA GLY A 37 14.47 -0.06 5.65
C GLY A 37 15.25 -0.81 6.71
N GLU A 38 14.61 -1.13 7.84
CA GLU A 38 15.19 -1.91 8.94
C GLU A 38 14.72 -3.36 8.85
N ASN A 39 15.57 -4.29 9.32
CA ASN A 39 15.23 -5.71 9.42
C ASN A 39 14.78 -6.33 8.10
N GLU A 40 15.35 -5.89 6.98
CA GLU A 40 15.03 -6.47 5.67
C GLU A 40 15.77 -7.78 5.51
N MET A 41 15.04 -8.88 5.45
CA MET A 41 15.59 -10.24 5.35
C MET A 41 15.14 -10.99 4.10
N LEU A 42 14.19 -10.46 3.36
CA LEU A 42 13.58 -11.13 2.22
C LEU A 42 14.06 -10.58 0.87
N ASP A 43 14.31 -9.28 0.81
CA ASP A 43 14.70 -8.61 -0.43
C ASP A 43 16.12 -8.06 -0.33
N PRO A 44 16.80 -7.84 -1.47
CA PRO A 44 18.19 -7.39 -1.46
C PRO A 44 18.37 -5.95 -0.97
N VAL A 45 17.32 -5.15 -0.97
CA VAL A 45 17.38 -3.75 -0.57
C VAL A 45 16.25 -3.46 0.42
N GLY A 46 16.58 -2.76 1.51
CA GLY A 46 15.58 -2.29 2.46
C GLY A 46 15.11 -0.88 2.13
N GLY A 47 13.93 -0.51 2.63
CA GLY A 47 13.33 0.81 2.42
C GLY A 47 11.94 0.73 1.83
N HIS A 48 11.53 1.83 1.20
CA HIS A 48 10.20 1.91 0.58
C HIS A 48 10.24 2.74 -0.69
N ILE A 49 9.15 2.67 -1.46
CA ILE A 49 8.99 3.50 -2.65
C ILE A 49 8.82 4.96 -2.19
N PRO A 50 9.57 5.90 -2.76
CA PRO A 50 9.47 7.31 -2.33
C PRO A 50 8.05 7.85 -2.38
N GLY A 51 7.65 8.56 -1.34
CA GLY A 51 6.30 9.13 -1.23
C GLY A 51 5.23 8.18 -0.72
N ALA A 52 5.55 6.90 -0.49
CA ALA A 52 4.60 5.94 0.04
C ALA A 52 4.24 6.24 1.50
N ILE A 53 3.01 5.91 1.87
CA ILE A 53 2.51 5.99 3.24
C ILE A 53 2.48 4.58 3.81
N ASN A 54 2.90 4.42 5.05
CA ASN A 54 2.87 3.11 5.71
C ASN A 54 1.53 2.90 6.42
N ARG A 55 0.78 1.89 5.98
CA ARG A 55 -0.39 1.39 6.71
C ARG A 55 -0.20 -0.10 6.89
N PHE A 56 0.35 -0.51 8.01
CA PHE A 56 0.58 -1.93 8.31
C PHE A 56 -0.75 -2.69 8.22
N PHE A 57 -0.77 -3.79 7.47
CA PHE A 57 -2.01 -4.51 7.19
C PHE A 57 -2.70 -5.00 8.47
N ARG A 58 -1.94 -5.30 9.52
CA ARG A 58 -2.51 -5.74 10.80
C ARG A 58 -3.26 -4.63 11.54
N ASP A 59 -3.01 -3.38 11.20
CA ASP A 59 -3.74 -2.25 11.81
C ASP A 59 -5.21 -2.22 11.38
N ASN A 60 -5.60 -3.03 10.40
CA ASN A 60 -6.99 -3.19 10.01
C ASN A 60 -7.74 -4.19 10.87
N LEU A 61 -7.04 -4.89 11.76
CA LEU A 61 -7.59 -5.98 12.55
C LEU A 61 -7.79 -5.55 14.00
N ASP A 62 -8.81 -6.12 14.65
CA ASP A 62 -9.05 -5.94 16.07
C ASP A 62 -8.24 -6.96 16.89
N ALA A 63 -8.47 -6.98 18.20
CA ALA A 63 -7.75 -7.87 19.11
C ALA A 63 -8.04 -9.37 18.85
N HIS A 64 -9.09 -9.68 18.12
CA HIS A 64 -9.48 -11.05 17.77
C HIS A 64 -9.02 -11.48 16.38
N GLY A 65 -8.27 -10.64 15.68
CA GLY A 65 -7.82 -10.94 14.33
C GLY A 65 -8.87 -10.74 13.24
N CYS A 66 -9.98 -10.10 13.56
CA CYS A 66 -11.03 -9.74 12.61
C CYS A 66 -10.87 -8.31 12.17
N PHE A 67 -11.42 -7.97 11.02
CA PHE A 67 -11.44 -6.57 10.58
C PHE A 67 -12.15 -5.70 11.62
N LYS A 68 -11.61 -4.53 11.87
CA LYS A 68 -12.27 -3.49 12.64
C LYS A 68 -13.61 -3.14 11.97
N GLN A 69 -14.51 -2.50 12.72
CA GLN A 69 -15.80 -2.08 12.18
C GLN A 69 -15.59 -1.14 10.98
N ALA A 70 -16.51 -1.20 10.03
CA ALA A 70 -16.43 -0.39 8.81
C ALA A 70 -16.30 1.11 9.10
N SER A 71 -17.01 1.61 10.11
CA SER A 71 -16.93 3.03 10.49
C SER A 71 -15.53 3.41 11.00
N VAL A 72 -14.87 2.52 11.75
CA VAL A 72 -13.51 2.74 12.25
C VAL A 72 -12.51 2.74 11.10
N LEU A 73 -12.58 1.75 10.23
CA LEU A 73 -11.71 1.66 9.05
C LEU A 73 -11.87 2.88 8.16
N ARG A 74 -13.12 3.31 7.94
CA ARG A 74 -13.40 4.47 7.11
C ARG A 74 -12.77 5.74 7.69
N GLU A 75 -12.83 5.92 9.00
CA GLU A 75 -12.21 7.05 9.67
C GLU A 75 -10.69 7.00 9.56
N GLU A 76 -10.09 5.84 9.81
CA GLU A 76 -8.64 5.69 9.76
C GLU A 76 -8.08 5.88 8.34
N PHE A 77 -8.69 5.26 7.34
CA PHE A 77 -8.27 5.46 5.95
C PHE A 77 -8.58 6.87 5.46
N GLY A 78 -9.68 7.47 5.92
CA GLY A 78 -10.00 8.84 5.59
C GLY A 78 -8.92 9.81 6.05
N ALA A 79 -8.35 9.57 7.23
CA ALA A 79 -7.25 10.38 7.75
C ALA A 79 -5.98 10.22 6.90
N LEU A 80 -5.72 9.02 6.37
CA LEU A 80 -4.57 8.77 5.50
C LEU A 80 -4.75 9.44 4.13
N LEU A 81 -5.96 9.41 3.59
CA LEU A 81 -6.23 9.92 2.25
C LEU A 81 -6.33 11.44 2.21
N GLY A 82 -6.79 12.05 3.30
CA GLY A 82 -7.05 13.49 3.31
C GLY A 82 -8.07 13.85 2.23
N ALA A 83 -7.68 14.72 1.31
CA ALA A 83 -8.54 15.15 0.21
C ALA A 83 -8.54 14.22 -1.00
N HIS A 84 -7.73 13.15 -0.97
CA HIS A 84 -7.63 12.23 -2.11
C HIS A 84 -8.82 11.28 -2.17
N SER A 85 -9.17 10.88 -3.40
CA SER A 85 -10.22 9.89 -3.64
C SER A 85 -9.66 8.48 -3.50
N PRO A 86 -10.47 7.48 -3.11
CA PRO A 86 -10.04 6.09 -3.10
C PRO A 86 -9.48 5.60 -4.45
N ARG A 87 -9.93 6.14 -5.56
CA ARG A 87 -9.46 5.78 -6.89
C ARG A 87 -8.00 6.17 -7.14
N GLN A 88 -7.47 7.09 -6.34
CA GLN A 88 -6.08 7.53 -6.42
C GLN A 88 -5.15 6.64 -5.60
N VAL A 89 -5.70 5.71 -4.82
CA VAL A 89 -4.92 4.84 -3.94
C VAL A 89 -4.37 3.65 -4.71
N VAL A 90 -3.07 3.38 -4.51
CA VAL A 90 -2.40 2.18 -5.00
C VAL A 90 -1.82 1.46 -3.80
N HIS A 91 -2.20 0.20 -3.60
CA HIS A 91 -1.70 -0.63 -2.51
C HIS A 91 -0.52 -1.46 -2.96
N GLN A 92 0.49 -1.57 -2.11
CA GLN A 92 1.64 -2.45 -2.33
C GLN A 92 2.14 -2.98 -0.98
N CYS A 93 2.96 -4.03 -1.02
CA CYS A 93 3.62 -4.59 0.16
C CYS A 93 4.97 -5.17 -0.25
N GLY A 94 5.39 -6.29 0.32
CA GLY A 94 6.61 -6.98 -0.11
C GLY A 94 6.43 -7.71 -1.42
N SER A 95 5.43 -8.60 -1.49
CA SER A 95 5.16 -9.45 -2.65
C SER A 95 3.76 -9.28 -3.23
N GLY A 96 2.99 -8.33 -2.75
CA GLY A 96 1.63 -8.07 -3.22
C GLY A 96 0.53 -8.81 -2.46
N VAL A 97 0.88 -9.71 -1.56
CA VAL A 97 -0.11 -10.53 -0.83
C VAL A 97 -0.82 -9.73 0.26
N THR A 98 -0.07 -9.11 1.16
CA THR A 98 -0.66 -8.36 2.29
C THR A 98 -1.24 -7.02 1.86
N ALA A 99 -0.85 -6.49 0.71
CA ALA A 99 -1.47 -5.31 0.13
C ALA A 99 -2.97 -5.54 -0.13
N CYS A 100 -3.36 -6.78 -0.45
CA CYS A 100 -4.76 -7.14 -0.65
C CYS A 100 -5.58 -6.96 0.63
N VAL A 101 -4.98 -7.12 1.81
CA VAL A 101 -5.67 -6.89 3.08
C VAL A 101 -6.09 -5.44 3.22
N ASN A 102 -5.19 -4.50 2.90
CA ASN A 102 -5.53 -3.07 2.90
C ASN A 102 -6.61 -2.74 1.86
N ALA A 103 -6.50 -3.33 0.67
CA ALA A 103 -7.51 -3.12 -0.38
C ALA A 103 -8.89 -3.63 0.07
N LEU A 104 -8.95 -4.82 0.69
CA LEU A 104 -10.18 -5.38 1.22
C LEU A 104 -10.74 -4.53 2.37
N ALA A 105 -9.87 -4.01 3.23
CA ALA A 105 -10.29 -3.15 4.35
C ALA A 105 -10.95 -1.87 3.82
N MET A 106 -10.39 -1.26 2.78
CA MET A 106 -11.01 -0.09 2.16
C MET A 106 -12.35 -0.41 1.52
N GLU A 107 -12.45 -1.55 0.84
CA GLU A 107 -13.74 -1.99 0.27
C GLU A 107 -14.78 -2.21 1.38
N ALA A 108 -14.40 -2.86 2.46
CA ALA A 108 -15.28 -3.08 3.61
C ALA A 108 -15.72 -1.76 4.26
N ALA A 109 -14.89 -0.74 4.19
CA ALA A 109 -15.18 0.59 4.72
C ALA A 109 -16.04 1.43 3.77
N GLY A 110 -16.37 0.92 2.59
CA GLY A 110 -17.12 1.67 1.59
C GLY A 110 -16.28 2.63 0.77
N LEU A 111 -14.95 2.50 0.82
CA LEU A 111 -14.01 3.33 0.08
C LEU A 111 -13.52 2.56 -1.15
N SER A 112 -14.40 2.42 -2.13
CA SER A 112 -14.16 1.58 -3.32
C SER A 112 -13.29 2.28 -4.36
N GLY A 113 -12.61 1.48 -5.18
CA GLY A 113 -11.89 1.96 -6.35
C GLY A 113 -10.37 2.02 -6.20
N SER A 114 -9.81 1.60 -5.07
CA SER A 114 -8.37 1.51 -4.91
C SER A 114 -7.78 0.45 -5.84
N ARG A 115 -6.51 0.62 -6.17
CA ARG A 115 -5.80 -0.23 -7.14
C ARG A 115 -4.65 -0.96 -6.46
N LEU A 116 -4.12 -1.98 -7.12
CA LEU A 116 -3.05 -2.83 -6.60
C LEU A 116 -1.84 -2.80 -7.52
N TYR A 117 -0.67 -2.54 -6.94
CA TYR A 117 0.61 -2.80 -7.57
C TYR A 117 1.10 -4.16 -7.06
N ALA A 118 0.80 -5.22 -7.80
CA ALA A 118 1.04 -6.59 -7.36
C ALA A 118 2.52 -6.94 -7.25
N GLY A 119 3.37 -6.37 -8.10
CA GLY A 119 4.83 -6.60 -8.04
C GLY A 119 5.44 -6.13 -6.74
N SER A 120 4.94 -5.03 -6.21
CA SER A 120 5.30 -4.51 -4.90
C SER A 120 6.79 -4.27 -4.71
N TRP A 121 7.26 -4.27 -3.45
CA TRP A 121 8.66 -3.95 -3.13
C TRP A 121 9.64 -4.91 -3.78
N SER A 122 9.31 -6.19 -3.81
CA SER A 122 10.21 -7.21 -4.40
C SER A 122 10.52 -6.93 -5.86
N GLU A 123 9.52 -6.53 -6.64
CA GLU A 123 9.74 -6.14 -8.03
C GLU A 123 10.42 -4.77 -8.12
N TRP A 124 9.97 -3.83 -7.31
CA TRP A 124 10.48 -2.45 -7.35
C TRP A 124 11.98 -2.40 -7.10
N CYS A 125 12.45 -3.03 -6.02
CA CYS A 125 13.85 -2.97 -5.63
C CYS A 125 14.76 -3.89 -6.47
N ALA A 126 14.19 -4.76 -7.28
CA ALA A 126 14.97 -5.61 -8.18
C ALA A 126 15.63 -4.82 -9.31
N ASP A 127 15.10 -3.65 -9.64
CA ASP A 127 15.68 -2.77 -10.66
C ASP A 127 16.39 -1.61 -9.95
N PRO A 128 17.73 -1.53 -9.99
CA PRO A 128 18.48 -0.49 -9.29
C PRO A 128 18.24 0.93 -9.85
N SER A 129 17.62 1.05 -11.02
CA SER A 129 17.28 2.37 -11.59
C SER A 129 16.06 3.00 -10.92
N ARG A 130 15.28 2.21 -10.17
CA ARG A 130 14.10 2.74 -9.48
C ARG A 130 14.51 3.38 -8.15
N PRO A 131 13.98 4.57 -7.83
CA PRO A 131 14.35 5.26 -6.60
C PRO A 131 13.86 4.54 -5.35
N VAL A 132 14.60 4.68 -4.26
CA VAL A 132 14.31 4.07 -2.96
C VAL A 132 14.43 5.13 -1.88
N ALA A 133 13.51 5.12 -0.93
CA ALA A 133 13.56 5.97 0.26
C ALA A 133 13.71 5.11 1.51
N ARG A 134 14.20 5.71 2.58
CA ARG A 134 14.35 5.08 3.88
C ARG A 134 13.87 6.02 4.96
N GLY A 135 13.59 5.47 6.15
CA GLY A 135 13.10 6.23 7.28
C GLY A 135 11.56 6.28 7.30
N PRO A 136 10.98 7.09 8.18
CA PRO A 136 9.53 7.09 8.41
C PRO A 136 8.70 7.70 7.28
N ALA A 137 9.33 8.33 6.34
CA ALA A 137 8.61 8.92 5.19
C ALA A 137 9.46 8.95 3.92
#